data_c946f0dd7176cb935b0e1436e4d91a94
#
_entry.id   c946f0dd7176cb935b0e1436e4d91a94
#
_cell.length_a   1.000
_cell.length_b   1.000
_cell.length_c   1.000
_cell.angle_alpha   90.00
_cell.angle_beta   90.00
_cell.angle_gamma   90.00
#
_symmetry.space_group_name_H-M   'P 1'
#
loop_
_entity.id
_entity.type
_entity.pdbx_description
1 polymer ?
#
loop_
_entity_poly.entity_id
_entity_poly.type
_entity_poly.pdbx_seq_one_letter_code
_entity_poly.pdbx_strand_id
1 'polypeptide(L)'
;MLLLQIDTAFIIEKAVLITVILLSSLGIAMYATWAERKVSAVMQDRIGPNRAGPFGLLQPLADGLKLFFKEEIIPDRSTRFIFVLGPCLAMLTATMTSAVVPWGPDYVTSAGHVFSFQVADINIGILFVFGVVSLGVYGVMLGGWASNNKFSLLSSIRAASQAISYELAMGISLIALLMFTGSLSLRDIVAQQHGFWSDGYFSWNFFKQPVGFIIFLTCAFAELNRAPFDLPECDSELNMGYHQEYSSMKLGFYLFAEYINMFVSSSILVTLYFGGYNFPFMDQVAAHVHPLLFSLICVGVLLTKVVGMILFFMAVRWTLPRFRYDQLMKLGWRSLIPLALANMLITGVVILWFVKK
;
A
#
# COMPACT_ATOMS: atom_id res chain seq x y z
N MET A 1 31.04 19.36 5.07
CA MET A 1 31.40 17.93 4.92
C MET A 1 31.11 17.25 6.26
N LEU A 2 29.83 16.97 6.53
CA LEU A 2 29.39 16.20 7.70
C LEU A 2 29.63 14.73 7.37
N LEU A 3 30.79 14.21 7.72
CA LEU A 3 30.98 12.77 7.89
C LEU A 3 30.02 12.37 9.01
N LEU A 4 28.89 11.78 8.64
CA LEU A 4 28.05 11.00 9.54
C LEU A 4 28.99 10.02 10.26
N GLN A 5 29.33 10.28 11.52
CA GLN A 5 29.80 9.22 12.41
C GLN A 5 28.60 8.25 12.48
N ILE A 6 28.64 7.23 11.62
CA ILE A 6 27.65 6.16 11.63
C ILE A 6 27.96 5.37 12.87
N ASP A 7 27.28 5.72 13.94
CA ASP A 7 27.39 5.03 15.23
C ASP A 7 26.88 3.60 15.04
N THR A 8 27.61 2.60 15.50
CA THR A 8 27.22 1.20 15.43
C THR A 8 25.82 0.97 16.03
N ALA A 9 25.48 1.73 17.08
CA ALA A 9 24.14 1.71 17.68
C ALA A 9 23.04 2.13 16.71
N PHE A 10 23.27 3.17 15.90
CA PHE A 10 22.31 3.62 14.88
C PHE A 10 22.08 2.56 13.79
N ILE A 11 23.16 1.88 13.33
CA ILE A 11 23.03 0.81 12.33
C ILE A 11 22.21 -0.34 12.89
N ILE A 12 22.48 -0.76 14.14
CA ILE A 12 21.75 -1.85 14.79
C ILE A 12 20.27 -1.49 14.96
N GLU A 13 19.97 -0.26 15.41
CA GLU A 13 18.60 0.24 15.56
C GLU A 13 17.83 0.17 14.24
N LYS A 14 18.40 0.70 13.15
CA LYS A 14 17.74 0.67 11.83
C LYS A 14 17.62 -0.72 11.27
N ALA A 15 18.60 -1.59 11.47
CA ALA A 15 18.53 -2.99 11.06
C ALA A 15 17.43 -3.75 11.79
N VAL A 16 17.28 -3.55 13.09
CA VAL A 16 16.19 -4.13 13.89
C VAL A 16 14.83 -3.62 13.41
N LEU A 17 14.70 -2.30 13.18
CA LEU A 17 13.47 -1.69 12.72
C LEU A 17 13.05 -2.21 11.32
N ILE A 18 13.99 -2.29 10.38
CA ILE A 18 13.77 -2.88 9.07
C ILE A 18 13.28 -4.33 9.20
N THR A 19 13.94 -5.13 10.03
CA THR A 19 13.55 -6.53 10.25
C THR A 19 12.15 -6.64 10.82
N VAL A 20 11.79 -5.83 11.80
CA VAL A 20 10.45 -5.81 12.41
C VAL A 20 9.38 -5.42 11.39
N ILE A 21 9.63 -4.39 10.56
CA ILE A 21 8.68 -3.94 9.53
C ILE A 21 8.53 -5.00 8.43
N LEU A 22 9.62 -5.64 7.99
CA LEU A 22 9.56 -6.72 7.01
C LEU A 22 8.78 -7.92 7.54
N LEU A 23 9.07 -8.37 8.75
CA LEU A 23 8.36 -9.50 9.36
C LEU A 23 6.89 -9.18 9.62
N SER A 24 6.56 -7.97 10.06
CA SER A 24 5.17 -7.54 10.25
C SER A 24 4.41 -7.44 8.92
N SER A 25 5.00 -6.88 7.87
CA SER A 25 4.38 -6.79 6.55
C SER A 25 4.13 -8.18 5.94
N LEU A 26 5.10 -9.10 6.04
CA LEU A 26 4.93 -10.50 5.63
C LEU A 26 3.86 -11.21 6.45
N GLY A 27 3.84 -11.01 7.77
CA GLY A 27 2.84 -11.57 8.67
C GLY A 27 1.43 -11.09 8.32
N ILE A 28 1.25 -9.78 8.12
CA ILE A 28 -0.03 -9.20 7.73
C ILE A 28 -0.46 -9.70 6.34
N ALA A 29 0.45 -9.74 5.36
CA ALA A 29 0.18 -10.28 4.03
C ALA A 29 -0.26 -11.74 4.09
N MET A 30 0.41 -12.56 4.90
CA MET A 30 0.06 -13.97 5.12
C MET A 30 -1.34 -14.10 5.71
N TYR A 31 -1.66 -13.36 6.78
CA TYR A 31 -2.99 -13.41 7.41
C TYR A 31 -4.07 -12.70 6.61
N ALA A 32 -3.73 -11.77 5.72
CA ALA A 32 -4.67 -11.15 4.79
C ALA A 32 -5.29 -12.19 3.85
N THR A 33 -4.56 -13.23 3.44
CA THR A 33 -5.12 -14.34 2.64
C THR A 33 -6.20 -15.11 3.39
N TRP A 34 -6.01 -15.34 4.68
CA TRP A 34 -7.02 -15.96 5.55
C TRP A 34 -8.21 -15.03 5.76
N ALA A 35 -7.97 -13.75 6.04
CA ALA A 35 -9.01 -12.75 6.22
C ALA A 35 -9.89 -12.63 4.99
N GLU A 36 -9.31 -12.59 3.79
CA GLU A 36 -10.05 -12.52 2.53
C GLU A 36 -11.00 -13.72 2.34
N ARG A 37 -10.51 -14.93 2.65
CA ARG A 37 -11.36 -16.15 2.60
C ARG A 37 -12.46 -16.14 3.66
N LYS A 38 -12.23 -15.52 4.82
CA LYS A 38 -13.27 -15.35 5.87
C LYS A 38 -14.29 -14.29 5.48
N VAL A 39 -13.84 -13.13 4.99
CA VAL A 39 -14.72 -12.06 4.52
C VAL A 39 -15.61 -12.57 3.38
N SER A 40 -15.04 -13.26 2.39
CA SER A 40 -15.80 -13.86 1.30
C SER A 40 -16.83 -14.88 1.79
N ALA A 41 -16.46 -15.68 2.80
CA ALA A 41 -17.35 -16.68 3.36
C ALA A 41 -18.55 -16.05 4.09
N VAL A 42 -18.31 -14.99 4.86
CA VAL A 42 -19.38 -14.22 5.53
C VAL A 42 -20.32 -13.59 4.52
N MET A 43 -19.79 -13.00 3.43
CA MET A 43 -20.61 -12.39 2.37
C MET A 43 -21.42 -13.41 1.57
N GLN A 44 -20.95 -14.64 1.47
CA GLN A 44 -21.59 -15.72 0.74
C GLN A 44 -22.40 -16.67 1.65
N ASP A 45 -22.59 -16.31 2.92
CA ASP A 45 -23.28 -17.10 3.93
C ASP A 45 -22.78 -18.55 4.04
N ARG A 46 -21.44 -18.73 4.04
CA ARG A 46 -20.77 -20.02 4.17
C ARG A 46 -19.66 -20.00 5.22
N ILE A 47 -19.26 -21.20 5.66
CA ILE A 47 -18.16 -21.36 6.61
C ILE A 47 -16.83 -21.27 5.82
N GLY A 48 -16.01 -20.28 6.14
CA GLY A 48 -14.65 -20.13 5.60
C GLY A 48 -13.67 -21.17 6.13
N PRO A 49 -12.33 -21.02 5.91
CA PRO A 49 -11.32 -21.94 6.41
C PRO A 49 -11.50 -22.23 7.90
N ASN A 50 -11.66 -23.50 8.27
CA ASN A 50 -11.94 -23.90 9.67
C ASN A 50 -11.20 -25.16 10.12
N ARG A 51 -10.52 -25.91 9.20
CA ARG A 51 -9.92 -27.21 9.52
C ARG A 51 -8.45 -27.13 9.92
N ALA A 52 -7.70 -26.14 9.42
CA ALA A 52 -6.28 -25.98 9.72
C ALA A 52 -6.09 -25.16 11.00
N GLY A 53 -6.02 -25.82 12.14
CA GLY A 53 -5.96 -25.19 13.47
C GLY A 53 -7.27 -24.54 13.92
N PRO A 54 -7.29 -23.90 15.09
CA PRO A 54 -8.50 -23.24 15.60
C PRO A 54 -8.92 -22.12 14.62
N PHE A 55 -10.19 -22.16 14.19
CA PHE A 55 -10.77 -21.22 13.23
C PHE A 55 -10.04 -21.08 11.89
N GLY A 56 -9.17 -22.04 11.53
CA GLY A 56 -8.38 -22.02 10.30
C GLY A 56 -7.17 -21.08 10.32
N LEU A 57 -6.70 -20.66 11.50
CA LEU A 57 -5.57 -19.73 11.65
C LEU A 57 -4.24 -20.28 11.11
N LEU A 58 -4.07 -21.60 11.02
CA LEU A 58 -2.88 -22.22 10.44
C LEU A 58 -2.96 -22.39 8.92
N GLN A 59 -4.08 -22.01 8.28
CA GLN A 59 -4.25 -22.15 6.83
C GLN A 59 -3.20 -21.38 6.01
N PRO A 60 -2.85 -20.13 6.35
CA PRO A 60 -1.81 -19.39 5.61
C PRO A 60 -0.44 -20.07 5.68
N LEU A 61 -0.10 -20.67 6.83
CA LEU A 61 1.14 -21.44 6.99
C LEU A 61 1.14 -22.68 6.08
N ALA A 62 0.03 -23.41 6.04
CA ALA A 62 -0.13 -24.57 5.17
C ALA A 62 -0.01 -24.20 3.69
N ASP A 63 -0.61 -23.05 3.29
CA ASP A 63 -0.51 -22.54 1.92
C ASP A 63 0.92 -22.11 1.57
N GLY A 64 1.63 -21.47 2.49
CA GLY A 64 3.04 -21.10 2.33
C GLY A 64 3.95 -22.32 2.20
N LEU A 65 3.81 -23.31 3.09
CA LEU A 65 4.57 -24.55 3.03
C LEU A 65 4.30 -25.32 1.73
N LYS A 66 3.07 -25.37 1.27
CA LYS A 66 2.71 -25.98 -0.02
C LYS A 66 3.47 -25.34 -1.18
N LEU A 67 3.56 -24.00 -1.24
CA LEU A 67 4.31 -23.30 -2.28
C LEU A 67 5.82 -23.55 -2.16
N PHE A 68 6.33 -23.66 -0.94
CA PHE A 68 7.75 -23.90 -0.70
C PHE A 68 8.20 -25.30 -1.15
N PHE A 69 7.39 -26.32 -0.90
CA PHE A 69 7.70 -27.72 -1.28
C PHE A 69 7.23 -28.09 -2.70
N LYS A 70 6.52 -27.19 -3.39
CA LYS A 70 6.08 -27.44 -4.76
C LYS A 70 7.26 -27.41 -5.73
N GLU A 71 7.27 -28.31 -6.72
CA GLU A 71 8.28 -28.38 -7.76
C GLU A 71 8.38 -27.06 -8.54
N GLU A 72 9.61 -26.61 -8.76
CA GLU A 72 9.92 -25.43 -9.53
C GLU A 72 10.01 -25.75 -11.02
N ILE A 73 9.16 -25.14 -11.83
CA ILE A 73 9.13 -25.32 -13.27
C ILE A 73 9.52 -24.01 -13.94
N ILE A 74 10.47 -24.05 -14.86
CA ILE A 74 10.85 -22.93 -15.72
C ILE A 74 10.63 -23.38 -17.17
N PRO A 75 9.80 -22.67 -17.96
CA PRO A 75 9.58 -23.03 -19.36
C PRO A 75 10.90 -22.97 -20.17
N ASP A 76 11.15 -23.96 -21.02
CA ASP A 76 12.40 -24.06 -21.79
C ASP A 76 12.68 -22.85 -22.69
N ARG A 77 11.61 -22.24 -23.24
CA ARG A 77 11.69 -21.08 -24.13
C ARG A 77 11.66 -19.74 -23.41
N SER A 78 11.66 -19.74 -22.06
CA SER A 78 11.69 -18.52 -21.26
C SER A 78 13.09 -17.94 -21.13
N THR A 79 13.19 -16.60 -20.98
CA THR A 79 14.45 -15.91 -20.67
C THR A 79 14.72 -16.02 -19.17
N ARG A 80 15.45 -17.05 -18.73
CA ARG A 80 15.61 -17.44 -17.31
C ARG A 80 15.95 -16.27 -16.38
N PHE A 81 16.89 -15.40 -16.74
CA PHE A 81 17.28 -14.27 -15.90
C PHE A 81 16.13 -13.31 -15.65
N ILE A 82 15.41 -12.87 -16.71
CA ILE A 82 14.30 -11.93 -16.60
C ILE A 82 13.08 -12.61 -15.93
N PHE A 83 12.89 -13.92 -16.17
CA PHE A 83 11.83 -14.70 -15.53
C PHE A 83 11.96 -14.75 -14.00
N VAL A 84 13.19 -14.82 -13.47
CA VAL A 84 13.44 -14.75 -12.01
C VAL A 84 13.40 -13.29 -11.53
N LEU A 85 13.88 -12.34 -12.32
CA LEU A 85 13.94 -10.93 -11.94
C LEU A 85 12.54 -10.33 -11.72
N GLY A 86 11.53 -10.73 -12.52
CA GLY A 86 10.16 -10.21 -12.41
C GLY A 86 9.57 -10.31 -11.01
N PRO A 87 9.40 -11.52 -10.45
CA PRO A 87 8.88 -11.70 -9.08
C PRO A 87 9.73 -11.02 -8.01
N CYS A 88 11.06 -11.03 -8.19
CA CYS A 88 11.98 -10.37 -7.27
C CYS A 88 11.77 -8.85 -7.23
N LEU A 89 11.61 -8.22 -8.40
CA LEU A 89 11.30 -6.79 -8.47
C LEU A 89 9.96 -6.46 -7.83
N ALA A 90 8.91 -7.22 -8.12
CA ALA A 90 7.59 -7.00 -7.53
C ALA A 90 7.63 -7.08 -6.00
N MET A 91 8.32 -8.08 -5.44
CA MET A 91 8.45 -8.25 -3.99
C MET A 91 9.32 -7.16 -3.35
N LEU A 92 10.43 -6.79 -4.01
CA LEU A 92 11.36 -5.79 -3.52
C LEU A 92 10.68 -4.41 -3.45
N THR A 93 9.99 -3.98 -4.50
CA THR A 93 9.30 -2.68 -4.53
C THR A 93 8.17 -2.62 -3.51
N ALA A 94 7.39 -3.69 -3.36
CA ALA A 94 6.35 -3.78 -2.35
C ALA A 94 6.90 -3.56 -0.93
N THR A 95 8.03 -4.18 -0.60
CA THR A 95 8.64 -4.06 0.74
C THR A 95 9.35 -2.73 0.94
N MET A 96 10.06 -2.19 -0.07
CA MET A 96 10.78 -0.91 0.04
C MET A 96 9.85 0.27 0.34
N THR A 97 8.65 0.27 -0.20
CA THR A 97 7.68 1.35 -0.01
C THR A 97 7.29 1.53 1.46
N SER A 98 7.30 0.46 2.26
CA SER A 98 6.99 0.50 3.69
C SER A 98 8.02 1.25 4.55
N ALA A 99 9.23 1.48 4.02
CA ALA A 99 10.33 2.12 4.76
C ALA A 99 10.07 3.59 5.09
N VAL A 100 9.24 4.27 4.31
CA VAL A 100 8.98 5.72 4.44
C VAL A 100 7.72 6.01 5.25
N VAL A 101 6.92 4.99 5.57
CA VAL A 101 5.70 5.14 6.37
C VAL A 101 6.07 5.48 7.83
N PRO A 102 5.52 6.56 8.40
CA PRO A 102 5.70 6.89 9.82
C PRO A 102 4.78 6.01 10.67
N TRP A 103 5.34 4.97 11.30
CA TRP A 103 4.57 4.00 12.08
C TRP A 103 4.12 4.53 13.44
N GLY A 104 4.88 5.48 14.02
CA GLY A 104 4.56 6.09 15.30
C GLY A 104 5.37 7.37 15.56
N PRO A 105 5.03 8.10 16.63
CA PRO A 105 5.81 9.27 17.07
C PRO A 105 7.17 8.85 17.59
N ASP A 106 8.14 9.77 17.55
CA ASP A 106 9.46 9.54 18.11
C ASP A 106 9.38 9.32 19.62
N TYR A 107 10.18 8.39 20.10
CA TYR A 107 10.38 8.14 21.50
C TYR A 107 11.73 8.70 21.96
N VAL A 108 11.72 9.62 22.91
CA VAL A 108 12.95 10.15 23.52
C VAL A 108 13.24 9.35 24.79
N THR A 109 14.36 8.64 24.80
CA THR A 109 14.81 7.89 25.97
C THR A 109 15.30 8.82 27.05
N SER A 110 15.26 8.41 28.32
CA SER A 110 15.80 9.18 29.47
C SER A 110 17.27 9.58 29.32
N ALA A 111 18.02 8.90 28.47
CA ALA A 111 19.39 9.21 28.09
C ALA A 111 19.52 10.28 26.99
N GLY A 112 18.41 10.85 26.49
CA GLY A 112 18.41 11.85 25.42
C GLY A 112 18.50 11.26 24.00
N HIS A 113 18.51 9.94 23.84
CA HIS A 113 18.53 9.30 22.53
C HIS A 113 17.10 9.29 21.94
N VAL A 114 16.97 9.73 20.69
CA VAL A 114 15.69 9.78 19.97
C VAL A 114 15.54 8.51 19.13
N PHE A 115 14.59 7.66 19.49
CA PHE A 115 14.22 6.48 18.73
C PHE A 115 13.07 6.81 17.79
N SER A 116 13.30 6.70 16.48
CA SER A 116 12.29 6.97 15.46
C SER A 116 11.64 5.67 14.97
N PHE A 117 10.29 5.59 15.00
CA PHE A 117 9.53 4.49 14.45
C PHE A 117 9.37 4.55 12.91
N GLN A 118 10.27 5.24 12.23
CA GLN A 118 10.34 5.33 10.78
C GLN A 118 11.75 4.89 10.33
N VAL A 119 11.82 4.04 9.29
CA VAL A 119 13.13 3.55 8.81
C VAL A 119 13.92 4.69 8.19
N ALA A 120 13.29 5.41 7.26
CA ALA A 120 13.89 6.53 6.55
C ALA A 120 12.95 7.73 6.57
N ASP A 121 13.36 8.81 7.25
CA ASP A 121 12.69 10.10 7.16
C ASP A 121 13.27 10.88 5.99
N ILE A 122 12.54 10.93 4.90
CA ILE A 122 12.95 11.55 3.63
C ILE A 122 12.04 12.74 3.36
N ASN A 123 12.61 13.93 3.16
CA ASN A 123 11.86 15.15 2.87
C ASN A 123 10.96 15.02 1.61
N ILE A 124 11.30 14.13 0.69
CA ILE A 124 10.57 13.81 -0.54
C ILE A 124 9.89 12.44 -0.45
N GLY A 125 9.38 12.06 0.73
CA GLY A 125 8.83 10.73 1.01
C GLY A 125 7.75 10.29 0.02
N ILE A 126 6.83 11.18 -0.35
CA ILE A 126 5.79 10.87 -1.32
C ILE A 126 6.37 10.57 -2.70
N LEU A 127 7.35 11.35 -3.17
CA LEU A 127 7.99 11.11 -4.47
C LEU A 127 8.74 9.77 -4.47
N PHE A 128 9.39 9.42 -3.35
CA PHE A 128 10.02 8.10 -3.19
C PHE A 128 8.99 6.97 -3.31
N VAL A 129 7.84 7.08 -2.65
CA VAL A 129 6.75 6.10 -2.74
C VAL A 129 6.34 5.88 -4.20
N PHE A 130 6.02 6.97 -4.92
CA PHE A 130 5.63 6.88 -6.33
C PHE A 130 6.72 6.26 -7.21
N GLY A 131 7.97 6.69 -7.05
CA GLY A 131 9.08 6.14 -7.82
C GLY A 131 9.32 4.65 -7.59
N VAL A 132 9.17 4.16 -6.35
CA VAL A 132 9.32 2.74 -6.03
C VAL A 132 8.13 1.93 -6.55
N VAL A 133 6.92 2.44 -6.41
CA VAL A 133 5.70 1.78 -6.90
C VAL A 133 5.73 1.64 -8.42
N SER A 134 6.11 2.70 -9.15
CA SER A 134 6.31 2.66 -10.62
C SER A 134 7.30 1.57 -11.04
N LEU A 135 8.35 1.31 -10.26
CA LEU A 135 9.28 0.21 -10.53
C LEU A 135 8.61 -1.17 -10.40
N GLY A 136 7.59 -1.30 -9.54
CA GLY A 136 6.82 -2.54 -9.37
C GLY A 136 6.10 -2.97 -10.66
N VAL A 137 5.62 -2.02 -11.45
CA VAL A 137 4.98 -2.26 -12.75
C VAL A 137 5.92 -3.01 -13.71
N TYR A 138 7.21 -2.66 -13.69
CA TYR A 138 8.21 -3.37 -14.49
C TYR A 138 8.39 -4.82 -14.05
N GLY A 139 8.22 -5.14 -12.76
CA GLY A 139 8.25 -6.53 -12.27
C GLY A 139 7.18 -7.40 -12.94
N VAL A 140 5.96 -6.88 -13.05
CA VAL A 140 4.85 -7.57 -13.73
C VAL A 140 5.09 -7.63 -15.25
N MET A 141 5.50 -6.52 -15.86
CA MET A 141 5.71 -6.43 -17.31
C MET A 141 6.83 -7.37 -17.79
N LEU A 142 7.99 -7.34 -17.12
CA LEU A 142 9.13 -8.18 -17.45
C LEU A 142 8.83 -9.66 -17.22
N GLY A 143 8.11 -9.99 -16.15
CA GLY A 143 7.70 -11.36 -15.84
C GLY A 143 6.78 -11.96 -16.90
N GLY A 144 5.78 -11.23 -17.34
CA GLY A 144 4.88 -11.66 -18.40
C GLY A 144 5.57 -11.79 -19.75
N TRP A 145 6.49 -10.88 -20.08
CA TRP A 145 7.30 -10.96 -21.30
C TRP A 145 8.25 -12.15 -21.28
N ALA A 146 8.96 -12.37 -20.18
CA ALA A 146 9.93 -13.47 -20.05
C ALA A 146 9.29 -14.87 -20.13
N SER A 147 8.00 -14.97 -19.81
CA SER A 147 7.24 -16.23 -19.84
C SER A 147 7.07 -16.82 -21.25
N ASN A 148 7.30 -16.03 -22.30
CA ASN A 148 7.14 -16.40 -23.73
C ASN A 148 5.77 -17.03 -24.04
N ASN A 149 4.73 -16.61 -23.34
CA ASN A 149 3.34 -17.00 -23.54
C ASN A 149 2.53 -15.79 -24.00
N LYS A 150 1.73 -15.96 -25.07
CA LYS A 150 0.90 -14.86 -25.61
C LYS A 150 -0.12 -14.28 -24.61
N PHE A 151 -0.69 -15.11 -23.76
CA PHE A 151 -1.64 -14.67 -22.74
C PHE A 151 -0.95 -13.91 -21.62
N SER A 152 0.19 -14.40 -21.13
CA SER A 152 1.01 -13.71 -20.13
C SER A 152 1.53 -12.36 -20.64
N LEU A 153 1.96 -12.29 -21.90
CA LEU A 153 2.40 -11.03 -22.52
C LEU A 153 1.23 -10.03 -22.63
N LEU A 154 0.07 -10.47 -23.12
CA LEU A 154 -1.09 -9.60 -23.25
C LEU A 154 -1.57 -9.09 -21.88
N SER A 155 -1.56 -9.95 -20.88
CA SER A 155 -1.90 -9.59 -19.50
C SER A 155 -0.94 -8.55 -18.92
N SER A 156 0.36 -8.76 -19.07
CA SER A 156 1.36 -7.83 -18.53
C SER A 156 1.31 -6.45 -19.19
N ILE A 157 1.03 -6.37 -20.50
CA ILE A 157 0.81 -5.09 -21.20
C ILE A 157 -0.46 -4.40 -20.68
N ARG A 158 -1.55 -5.15 -20.46
CA ARG A 158 -2.79 -4.59 -19.88
C ARG A 158 -2.55 -4.07 -18.47
N ALA A 159 -1.82 -4.83 -17.63
CA ALA A 159 -1.44 -4.40 -16.28
C ALA A 159 -0.63 -3.10 -16.29
N ALA A 160 0.41 -3.02 -17.12
CA ALA A 160 1.23 -1.82 -17.25
C ALA A 160 0.43 -0.62 -17.75
N SER A 161 -0.43 -0.80 -18.75
CA SER A 161 -1.29 0.29 -19.26
C SER A 161 -2.27 0.80 -18.20
N GLN A 162 -2.83 -0.10 -17.39
CA GLN A 162 -3.70 0.24 -16.27
C GLN A 162 -2.92 1.03 -15.21
N ALA A 163 -1.82 0.48 -14.70
CA ALA A 163 -1.03 1.11 -13.66
C ALA A 163 -0.57 2.52 -14.04
N ILE A 164 0.04 2.70 -15.22
CA ILE A 164 0.51 4.02 -15.70
C ILE A 164 -0.63 5.02 -15.81
N SER A 165 -1.80 4.60 -16.33
CA SER A 165 -2.94 5.50 -16.51
C SER A 165 -3.52 5.99 -15.17
N TYR A 166 -3.61 5.11 -14.19
CA TYR A 166 -4.16 5.44 -12.87
C TYR A 166 -3.14 6.14 -11.96
N GLU A 167 -1.86 5.85 -12.12
CA GLU A 167 -0.77 6.55 -11.43
C GLU A 167 -0.75 8.05 -11.77
N LEU A 168 -1.01 8.42 -13.03
CA LEU A 168 -1.15 9.83 -13.43
C LEU A 168 -2.30 10.52 -12.69
N ALA A 169 -3.47 9.91 -12.64
CA ALA A 169 -4.63 10.49 -11.93
C ALA A 169 -4.38 10.60 -10.42
N MET A 170 -3.75 9.59 -9.84
CA MET A 170 -3.36 9.53 -8.44
C MET A 170 -2.35 10.64 -8.10
N GLY A 171 -1.32 10.82 -8.95
CA GLY A 171 -0.31 11.87 -8.79
C GLY A 171 -0.92 13.27 -8.81
N ILE A 172 -1.82 13.56 -9.77
CA ILE A 172 -2.51 14.87 -9.85
C ILE A 172 -3.38 15.09 -8.61
N SER A 173 -4.09 14.09 -8.12
CA SER A 173 -4.91 14.21 -6.91
C SER A 173 -4.07 14.51 -5.67
N LEU A 174 -2.85 13.94 -5.60
CA LEU A 174 -1.89 14.23 -4.54
C LEU A 174 -1.30 15.63 -4.61
N ILE A 175 -1.08 16.19 -5.80
CA ILE A 175 -0.64 17.57 -5.93
C ILE A 175 -1.62 18.51 -5.23
N ALA A 176 -2.93 18.30 -5.37
CA ALA A 176 -3.95 19.08 -4.66
C ALA A 176 -3.79 18.97 -3.13
N LEU A 177 -3.50 17.80 -2.60
CA LEU A 177 -3.23 17.59 -1.18
C LEU A 177 -1.94 18.29 -0.75
N LEU A 178 -0.87 18.16 -1.55
CA LEU A 178 0.44 18.77 -1.28
C LEU A 178 0.41 20.30 -1.32
N MET A 179 -0.39 20.89 -2.19
CA MET A 179 -0.63 22.34 -2.21
C MET A 179 -1.23 22.82 -0.88
N PHE A 180 -2.05 21.98 -0.25
CA PHE A 180 -2.67 22.30 1.04
C PHE A 180 -1.71 22.09 2.21
N THR A 181 -0.92 21.00 2.20
CA THR A 181 0.00 20.64 3.30
C THR A 181 1.36 21.36 3.20
N GLY A 182 1.79 21.75 2.02
CA GLY A 182 3.09 22.41 1.79
C GLY A 182 4.32 21.55 2.04
N SER A 183 4.18 20.23 2.28
CA SER A 183 5.29 19.31 2.54
C SER A 183 5.14 18.01 1.77
N LEU A 184 6.26 17.44 1.31
CA LEU A 184 6.35 16.12 0.68
C LEU A 184 6.73 15.02 1.69
N SER A 185 7.07 15.40 2.93
CA SER A 185 7.37 14.45 4.00
C SER A 185 6.08 13.85 4.55
N LEU A 186 5.99 12.53 4.59
CA LEU A 186 4.85 11.82 5.19
C LEU A 186 4.70 12.12 6.68
N ARG A 187 5.81 12.34 7.37
CA ARG A 187 5.84 12.69 8.78
C ARG A 187 5.21 14.06 9.04
N ASP A 188 5.58 15.08 8.27
CA ASP A 188 5.01 16.43 8.39
C ASP A 188 3.51 16.42 8.09
N ILE A 189 3.09 15.65 7.07
CA ILE A 189 1.68 15.51 6.72
C ILE A 189 0.88 14.90 7.87
N VAL A 190 1.41 13.88 8.55
CA VAL A 190 0.77 13.31 9.73
C VAL A 190 0.75 14.32 10.88
N ALA A 191 1.84 15.04 11.13
CA ALA A 191 1.91 16.05 12.18
C ALA A 191 0.89 17.18 12.01
N GLN A 192 0.63 17.61 10.75
CA GLN A 192 -0.38 18.64 10.44
C GLN A 192 -1.82 18.15 10.63
N GLN A 193 -2.05 16.86 10.71
CA GLN A 193 -3.36 16.26 10.95
C GLN A 193 -3.62 15.98 12.46
N HIS A 194 -2.77 16.52 13.33
CA HIS A 194 -2.93 16.39 14.77
C HIS A 194 -4.01 17.34 15.31
N GLY A 195 -4.77 16.89 16.30
CA GLY A 195 -5.75 17.69 17.02
C GLY A 195 -7.12 17.85 16.32
N PHE A 196 -7.89 18.80 16.86
CA PHE A 196 -9.17 19.22 16.32
C PHE A 196 -9.03 20.57 15.65
N TRP A 197 -9.82 20.84 14.63
CA TRP A 197 -10.00 22.21 14.13
C TRP A 197 -10.60 23.10 15.22
N SER A 198 -10.43 24.40 15.09
CA SER A 198 -11.03 25.41 15.97
C SER A 198 -12.53 25.21 16.22
N ASP A 199 -13.21 24.54 15.27
CA ASP A 199 -14.65 24.29 15.28
C ASP A 199 -15.03 22.87 15.80
N GLY A 200 -14.10 22.15 16.43
CA GLY A 200 -14.35 20.82 17.01
C GLY A 200 -14.34 19.64 16.03
N TYR A 201 -14.00 19.87 14.73
CA TYR A 201 -13.87 18.80 13.75
C TYR A 201 -12.45 18.24 13.70
N PHE A 202 -12.33 16.95 13.34
CA PHE A 202 -11.01 16.34 13.14
C PHE A 202 -10.21 17.06 12.06
N SER A 203 -8.91 17.29 12.32
CA SER A 203 -7.99 17.92 11.38
C SER A 203 -7.57 17.02 10.22
N TRP A 204 -8.22 15.89 10.00
CA TRP A 204 -7.88 14.92 8.97
C TRP A 204 -8.10 15.47 7.56
N ASN A 205 -7.17 15.17 6.66
CA ASN A 205 -7.23 15.61 5.26
C ASN A 205 -8.42 15.03 4.49
N PHE A 206 -9.00 13.93 4.96
CA PHE A 206 -10.24 13.37 4.42
C PHE A 206 -11.37 14.41 4.36
N PHE A 207 -11.53 15.23 5.40
CA PHE A 207 -12.56 16.27 5.45
C PHE A 207 -12.18 17.52 4.64
N LYS A 208 -10.88 17.79 4.52
CA LYS A 208 -10.36 18.96 3.76
C LYS A 208 -10.36 18.70 2.26
N GLN A 209 -10.14 17.46 1.82
CA GLN A 209 -9.97 17.06 0.42
C GLN A 209 -10.78 15.79 0.08
N PRO A 210 -12.13 15.79 0.23
CA PRO A 210 -12.94 14.60 0.01
C PRO A 210 -12.90 14.10 -1.44
N VAL A 211 -12.85 15.00 -2.42
CA VAL A 211 -12.75 14.64 -3.84
C VAL A 211 -11.39 14.00 -4.13
N GLY A 212 -10.31 14.59 -3.62
CA GLY A 212 -8.96 14.05 -3.73
C GLY A 212 -8.86 12.64 -3.12
N PHE A 213 -9.50 12.42 -1.97
CA PHE A 213 -9.56 11.10 -1.33
C PHE A 213 -10.26 10.05 -2.22
N ILE A 214 -11.43 10.37 -2.80
CA ILE A 214 -12.17 9.44 -3.66
C ILE A 214 -11.34 9.08 -4.90
N ILE A 215 -10.67 10.06 -5.53
CA ILE A 215 -9.81 9.82 -6.69
C ILE A 215 -8.65 8.92 -6.28
N PHE A 216 -7.95 9.26 -5.20
CA PHE A 216 -6.81 8.49 -4.70
C PHE A 216 -7.22 7.05 -4.36
N LEU A 217 -8.33 6.85 -3.66
CA LEU A 217 -8.87 5.55 -3.31
C LEU A 217 -9.17 4.70 -4.56
N THR A 218 -9.82 5.31 -5.57
CA THR A 218 -10.15 4.62 -6.82
C THR A 218 -8.88 4.20 -7.58
N CYS A 219 -7.87 5.07 -7.61
CA CYS A 219 -6.57 4.77 -8.22
C CYS A 219 -5.81 3.69 -7.44
N ALA A 220 -5.89 3.70 -6.11
CA ALA A 220 -5.28 2.67 -5.28
C ALA A 220 -5.87 1.27 -5.57
N PHE A 221 -7.20 1.14 -5.78
CA PHE A 221 -7.79 -0.12 -6.24
C PHE A 221 -7.23 -0.58 -7.59
N ALA A 222 -7.06 0.34 -8.53
CA ALA A 222 -6.54 0.02 -9.85
C ALA A 222 -5.07 -0.41 -9.81
N GLU A 223 -4.27 0.17 -8.92
CA GLU A 223 -2.87 -0.16 -8.73
C GLU A 223 -2.65 -1.50 -8.04
N LEU A 224 -3.55 -1.86 -7.11
CA LEU A 224 -3.53 -3.16 -6.46
C LEU A 224 -4.00 -4.31 -7.36
N ASN A 225 -4.41 -4.05 -8.60
CA ASN A 225 -4.99 -5.03 -9.51
C ASN A 225 -6.13 -5.85 -8.88
N ARG A 226 -6.85 -5.27 -7.92
CA ARG A 226 -7.97 -5.93 -7.23
C ARG A 226 -9.30 -5.59 -7.86
N ALA A 227 -10.25 -6.52 -7.83
CA ALA A 227 -11.60 -6.24 -8.31
C ALA A 227 -12.16 -4.96 -7.65
N PRO A 228 -12.79 -4.06 -8.42
CA PRO A 228 -13.31 -4.21 -9.78
C PRO A 228 -12.29 -4.04 -10.93
N PHE A 229 -11.01 -3.74 -10.63
CA PHE A 229 -9.94 -3.43 -11.59
C PHE A 229 -9.01 -4.63 -11.87
N ASP A 230 -9.41 -5.85 -11.55
CA ASP A 230 -8.67 -7.11 -11.67
C ASP A 230 -8.70 -7.67 -13.13
N LEU A 231 -8.19 -6.88 -14.06
CA LEU A 231 -8.15 -7.26 -15.47
C LEU A 231 -6.91 -8.07 -15.86
N PRO A 232 -5.73 -7.84 -15.25
CA PRO A 232 -4.54 -8.61 -15.56
C PRO A 232 -4.64 -10.09 -15.19
N GLU A 233 -5.43 -10.41 -14.16
CA GLU A 233 -5.56 -11.77 -13.59
C GLU A 233 -6.85 -12.48 -13.99
N CYS A 234 -7.60 -11.91 -14.94
CA CYS A 234 -8.90 -12.41 -15.32
C CYS A 234 -8.83 -13.85 -15.88
N ASP A 235 -9.30 -14.82 -15.12
CA ASP A 235 -9.31 -16.24 -15.52
C ASP A 235 -10.13 -16.48 -16.81
N SER A 236 -11.25 -15.77 -16.96
CA SER A 236 -12.15 -15.96 -18.11
C SER A 236 -11.59 -15.44 -19.44
N GLU A 237 -10.67 -14.45 -19.42
CA GLU A 237 -10.10 -13.86 -20.62
C GLU A 237 -8.64 -14.27 -20.88
N LEU A 238 -7.83 -14.41 -19.82
CA LEU A 238 -6.37 -14.50 -19.90
C LEU A 238 -5.77 -15.72 -19.17
N ASN A 239 -6.56 -16.69 -18.74
CA ASN A 239 -6.10 -17.92 -18.07
C ASN A 239 -5.08 -17.63 -16.93
N MET A 240 -5.48 -16.89 -15.89
CA MET A 240 -4.64 -16.46 -14.78
C MET A 240 -3.58 -15.40 -15.11
N GLY A 241 -3.51 -14.88 -16.32
CA GLY A 241 -2.77 -13.67 -16.61
C GLY A 241 -1.23 -13.82 -16.68
N TYR A 242 -0.51 -12.81 -16.17
CA TYR A 242 0.95 -12.70 -16.29
C TYR A 242 1.73 -13.77 -15.50
N HIS A 243 1.14 -14.33 -14.47
CA HIS A 243 1.78 -15.34 -13.61
C HIS A 243 1.44 -16.80 -13.98
N GLN A 244 0.78 -17.04 -15.13
CA GLN A 244 0.34 -18.35 -15.58
C GLN A 244 1.47 -19.40 -15.62
N GLU A 245 2.66 -19.02 -16.07
CA GLU A 245 3.81 -19.91 -16.24
C GLU A 245 4.64 -20.04 -14.95
N TYR A 246 4.28 -19.30 -13.89
CA TYR A 246 5.01 -19.32 -12.64
C TYR A 246 4.54 -20.44 -11.72
N SER A 247 5.49 -21.10 -11.06
CA SER A 247 5.22 -22.14 -10.06
C SER A 247 6.06 -21.94 -8.80
N SER A 248 5.77 -22.71 -7.73
CA SER A 248 6.53 -22.71 -6.49
C SER A 248 6.68 -21.32 -5.86
N MET A 249 7.82 -21.01 -5.27
CA MET A 249 8.07 -19.74 -4.59
C MET A 249 8.08 -18.52 -5.52
N LYS A 250 8.36 -18.69 -6.82
CA LYS A 250 8.29 -17.59 -7.79
C LYS A 250 6.87 -17.06 -7.95
N LEU A 251 5.89 -17.97 -8.01
CA LEU A 251 4.47 -17.61 -7.93
C LEU A 251 4.14 -17.00 -6.56
N GLY A 252 4.68 -17.60 -5.49
CA GLY A 252 4.52 -17.10 -4.13
C GLY A 252 4.96 -15.64 -3.97
N PHE A 253 6.05 -15.22 -4.59
CA PHE A 253 6.54 -13.84 -4.53
C PHE A 253 5.57 -12.85 -5.18
N TYR A 254 4.93 -13.18 -6.30
CA TYR A 254 3.90 -12.33 -6.88
C TYR A 254 2.68 -12.21 -5.96
N LEU A 255 2.17 -13.34 -5.47
CA LEU A 255 1.01 -13.34 -4.55
C LEU A 255 1.30 -12.59 -3.25
N PHE A 256 2.48 -12.78 -2.66
CA PHE A 256 2.88 -12.03 -1.46
C PHE A 256 3.06 -10.54 -1.76
N ALA A 257 3.66 -10.19 -2.90
CA ALA A 257 3.84 -8.79 -3.30
C ALA A 257 2.50 -8.05 -3.40
N GLU A 258 1.44 -8.68 -3.94
CA GLU A 258 0.10 -8.09 -3.99
C GLU A 258 -0.47 -7.78 -2.60
N TYR A 259 -0.38 -8.74 -1.66
CA TYR A 259 -0.89 -8.52 -0.31
C TYR A 259 -0.05 -7.51 0.48
N ILE A 260 1.27 -7.47 0.26
CA ILE A 260 2.14 -6.44 0.84
C ILE A 260 1.80 -5.07 0.23
N ASN A 261 1.60 -4.98 -1.09
CA ASN A 261 1.16 -3.74 -1.73
C ASN A 261 -0.18 -3.26 -1.18
N MET A 262 -1.14 -4.16 -0.91
CA MET A 262 -2.40 -3.80 -0.27
C MET A 262 -2.21 -3.24 1.14
N PHE A 263 -1.32 -3.84 1.94
CA PHE A 263 -0.96 -3.34 3.26
C PHE A 263 -0.29 -1.96 3.19
N VAL A 264 0.67 -1.79 2.30
CA VAL A 264 1.42 -0.55 2.14
C VAL A 264 0.55 0.57 1.56
N SER A 265 -0.24 0.30 0.52
CA SER A 265 -1.20 1.25 -0.05
C SER A 265 -2.23 1.71 0.99
N SER A 266 -2.75 0.77 1.82
CA SER A 266 -3.60 1.11 2.96
C SER A 266 -2.89 2.00 3.97
N SER A 267 -1.62 1.72 4.28
CA SER A 267 -0.81 2.53 5.21
C SER A 267 -0.59 3.94 4.68
N ILE A 268 -0.28 4.09 3.40
CA ILE A 268 -0.11 5.40 2.75
C ILE A 268 -1.42 6.17 2.74
N LEU A 269 -2.54 5.52 2.40
CA LEU A 269 -3.86 6.15 2.39
C LEU A 269 -4.25 6.64 3.79
N VAL A 270 -3.99 5.84 4.83
CA VAL A 270 -4.23 6.22 6.23
C VAL A 270 -3.33 7.39 6.66
N THR A 271 -2.07 7.41 6.27
CA THR A 271 -1.15 8.50 6.59
C THR A 271 -1.53 9.81 5.90
N LEU A 272 -1.96 9.76 4.65
CA LEU A 272 -2.31 10.94 3.87
C LEU A 272 -3.66 11.55 4.25
N TYR A 273 -4.68 10.73 4.53
CA TYR A 273 -6.05 11.19 4.67
C TYR A 273 -6.66 11.00 6.07
N PHE A 274 -6.24 9.98 6.83
CA PHE A 274 -6.80 9.65 8.16
C PHE A 274 -5.87 9.95 9.32
N GLY A 275 -4.87 10.82 9.11
CA GLY A 275 -3.99 11.30 10.15
C GLY A 275 -2.96 10.29 10.65
N GLY A 276 -2.70 9.19 9.92
CA GLY A 276 -1.72 8.20 10.32
C GLY A 276 -1.99 7.62 11.72
N TYR A 277 -1.00 7.71 12.61
CA TYR A 277 -1.10 7.27 14.00
C TYR A 277 -1.89 8.24 14.92
N ASN A 278 -2.31 9.43 14.43
CA ASN A 278 -3.08 10.39 15.22
C ASN A 278 -4.50 9.88 15.47
N PHE A 279 -4.98 10.05 16.70
CA PHE A 279 -6.34 9.67 17.12
C PHE A 279 -6.96 10.76 17.99
N PRO A 280 -8.30 10.75 18.16
CA PRO A 280 -8.97 11.69 19.05
C PRO A 280 -8.44 11.61 20.47
N PHE A 281 -8.32 12.76 21.14
CA PHE A 281 -7.87 12.85 22.53
C PHE A 281 -6.43 12.35 22.79
N MET A 282 -5.59 12.35 21.76
CA MET A 282 -4.19 11.88 21.83
C MET A 282 -3.41 12.59 22.93
N ASP A 283 -3.57 13.91 23.11
CA ASP A 283 -2.88 14.70 24.13
C ASP A 283 -3.25 14.31 25.55
N GLN A 284 -4.52 13.96 25.78
CA GLN A 284 -5.00 13.50 27.07
C GLN A 284 -4.38 12.15 27.44
N VAL A 285 -4.29 11.25 26.49
CA VAL A 285 -3.63 9.93 26.67
C VAL A 285 -2.13 10.11 26.90
N ALA A 286 -1.46 10.99 26.14
CA ALA A 286 -0.05 11.28 26.29
C ALA A 286 0.31 11.81 27.70
N ALA A 287 -0.58 12.61 28.32
CA ALA A 287 -0.37 13.14 29.64
C ALA A 287 -0.43 12.10 30.77
N HIS A 288 -1.11 10.96 30.57
CA HIS A 288 -1.35 9.95 31.62
C HIS A 288 -0.54 8.66 31.45
N VAL A 289 0.13 8.48 30.31
CA VAL A 289 0.77 7.21 29.93
C VAL A 289 2.28 7.40 29.77
N HIS A 290 3.06 6.37 30.13
CA HIS A 290 4.51 6.38 29.91
C HIS A 290 4.84 6.58 28.42
N PRO A 291 5.83 7.43 28.03
CA PRO A 291 6.10 7.79 26.63
C PRO A 291 6.29 6.60 25.68
N LEU A 292 6.96 5.54 26.12
CA LEU A 292 7.16 4.33 25.31
C LEU A 292 5.80 3.61 25.05
N LEU A 293 4.97 3.46 26.08
CA LEU A 293 3.66 2.84 25.95
C LEU A 293 2.73 3.69 25.06
N PHE A 294 2.83 5.01 25.18
CA PHE A 294 2.14 5.94 24.29
C PHE A 294 2.53 5.74 22.81
N SER A 295 3.84 5.63 22.49
CA SER A 295 4.29 5.35 21.11
C SER A 295 3.77 4.02 20.60
N LEU A 296 3.75 2.97 21.43
CA LEU A 296 3.19 1.66 21.07
C LEU A 296 1.67 1.72 20.82
N ILE A 297 0.92 2.50 21.62
CA ILE A 297 -0.51 2.74 21.37
C ILE A 297 -0.71 3.42 20.02
N CYS A 298 0.09 4.41 19.68
CA CYS A 298 0.04 5.10 18.39
C CYS A 298 0.28 4.14 17.21
N VAL A 299 1.27 3.25 17.32
CA VAL A 299 1.50 2.17 16.34
C VAL A 299 0.28 1.26 16.23
N GLY A 300 -0.31 0.87 17.35
CA GLY A 300 -1.54 0.05 17.40
C GLY A 300 -2.72 0.71 16.72
N VAL A 301 -2.90 2.02 16.92
CA VAL A 301 -3.97 2.81 16.26
C VAL A 301 -3.76 2.86 14.75
N LEU A 302 -2.52 3.12 14.29
CA LEU A 302 -2.20 3.08 12.86
C LEU A 302 -2.55 1.72 12.26
N LEU A 303 -2.06 0.63 12.87
CA LEU A 303 -2.33 -0.73 12.40
C LEU A 303 -3.82 -1.05 12.37
N THR A 304 -4.59 -0.60 13.36
CA THR A 304 -6.05 -0.80 13.39
C THR A 304 -6.74 -0.10 12.20
N LYS A 305 -6.36 1.15 11.89
CA LYS A 305 -6.86 1.87 10.72
C LYS A 305 -6.47 1.18 9.40
N VAL A 306 -5.23 0.71 9.32
CA VAL A 306 -4.73 -0.02 8.14
C VAL A 306 -5.49 -1.32 7.93
N VAL A 307 -5.71 -2.11 8.99
CA VAL A 307 -6.52 -3.33 8.93
C VAL A 307 -7.96 -3.01 8.50
N GLY A 308 -8.55 -1.93 9.01
CA GLY A 308 -9.86 -1.44 8.58
C GLY A 308 -9.92 -1.15 7.08
N MET A 309 -8.89 -0.50 6.53
CA MET A 309 -8.78 -0.26 5.08
C MET A 309 -8.58 -1.54 4.27
N ILE A 310 -7.78 -2.47 4.76
CA ILE A 310 -7.61 -3.78 4.12
C ILE A 310 -8.95 -4.53 4.06
N LEU A 311 -9.69 -4.55 5.15
CA LEU A 311 -11.03 -5.16 5.17
C LEU A 311 -12.00 -4.47 4.22
N PHE A 312 -11.90 -3.14 4.09
CA PHE A 312 -12.68 -2.38 3.11
C PHE A 312 -12.31 -2.77 1.67
N PHE A 313 -11.02 -2.88 1.32
CA PHE A 313 -10.58 -3.37 0.01
C PHE A 313 -11.11 -4.78 -0.29
N MET A 314 -11.07 -5.67 0.70
CA MET A 314 -11.63 -7.02 0.58
C MET A 314 -13.15 -7.00 0.39
N ALA A 315 -13.88 -6.17 1.14
CA ALA A 315 -15.33 -6.05 1.03
C ALA A 315 -15.75 -5.56 -0.37
N VAL A 316 -15.08 -4.55 -0.91
CA VAL A 316 -15.33 -4.04 -2.26
C VAL A 316 -15.10 -5.11 -3.33
N ARG A 317 -14.06 -5.94 -3.19
CA ARG A 317 -13.76 -7.04 -4.11
C ARG A 317 -14.94 -8.02 -4.26
N TRP A 318 -15.67 -8.27 -3.20
CA TRP A 318 -16.77 -9.24 -3.19
C TRP A 318 -18.16 -8.63 -3.43
N THR A 319 -18.25 -7.30 -3.52
CA THR A 319 -19.53 -6.59 -3.71
C THR A 319 -19.68 -5.99 -5.12
N LEU A 320 -18.59 -5.49 -5.73
CA LEU A 320 -18.66 -4.81 -7.01
C LEU A 320 -18.33 -5.76 -8.16
N PRO A 321 -19.06 -5.64 -9.30
CA PRO A 321 -18.74 -6.38 -10.52
C PRO A 321 -17.45 -5.85 -11.16
N ARG A 322 -16.77 -6.73 -11.92
CA ARG A 322 -15.54 -6.39 -12.66
C ARG A 322 -15.84 -5.47 -13.84
N PHE A 323 -14.98 -4.48 -14.09
CA PHE A 323 -15.04 -3.63 -15.28
C PHE A 323 -14.47 -4.34 -16.51
N ARG A 324 -14.90 -3.89 -17.68
CA ARG A 324 -14.23 -4.24 -18.95
C ARG A 324 -13.05 -3.30 -19.16
N TYR A 325 -12.04 -3.75 -19.93
CA TYR A 325 -10.83 -2.97 -20.18
C TYR A 325 -11.10 -1.58 -20.79
N ASP A 326 -12.01 -1.49 -21.75
CA ASP A 326 -12.40 -0.21 -22.36
C ASP A 326 -13.08 0.74 -21.39
N GLN A 327 -13.92 0.23 -20.48
CA GLN A 327 -14.59 1.01 -19.44
C GLN A 327 -13.56 1.54 -18.43
N LEU A 328 -12.62 0.69 -18.02
CA LEU A 328 -11.55 1.04 -17.11
C LEU A 328 -10.67 2.16 -17.68
N MET A 329 -10.21 2.03 -18.93
CA MET A 329 -9.39 3.06 -19.58
C MET A 329 -10.17 4.38 -19.77
N LYS A 330 -11.47 4.31 -20.11
CA LYS A 330 -12.33 5.51 -20.19
C LYS A 330 -12.51 6.18 -18.82
N LEU A 331 -12.67 5.40 -17.76
CA LEU A 331 -12.78 5.94 -16.39
C LEU A 331 -11.52 6.71 -16.00
N GLY A 332 -10.32 6.15 -16.23
CA GLY A 332 -9.05 6.82 -15.95
C GLY A 332 -8.90 8.13 -16.72
N TRP A 333 -8.95 8.05 -18.06
CA TRP A 333 -8.62 9.19 -18.91
C TRP A 333 -9.72 10.24 -19.03
N ARG A 334 -10.99 9.84 -19.12
CA ARG A 334 -12.11 10.76 -19.33
C ARG A 334 -12.76 11.29 -18.08
N SER A 335 -12.63 10.57 -16.95
CA SER A 335 -13.30 10.95 -15.71
C SER A 335 -12.30 11.35 -14.62
N LEU A 336 -11.37 10.44 -14.25
CA LEU A 336 -10.50 10.67 -13.10
C LEU A 336 -9.45 11.77 -13.35
N ILE A 337 -8.77 11.78 -14.50
CA ILE A 337 -7.77 12.81 -14.80
C ILE A 337 -8.41 14.22 -14.88
N PRO A 338 -9.48 14.47 -15.64
CA PRO A 338 -10.14 15.79 -15.64
C PRO A 338 -10.67 16.20 -14.26
N LEU A 339 -11.22 15.23 -13.48
CA LEU A 339 -11.70 15.51 -12.14
C LEU A 339 -10.56 15.87 -11.18
N ALA A 340 -9.42 15.17 -11.28
CA ALA A 340 -8.22 15.47 -10.50
C ALA A 340 -7.64 16.84 -10.83
N LEU A 341 -7.57 17.21 -12.11
CA LEU A 341 -7.16 18.54 -12.57
C LEU A 341 -8.10 19.63 -12.05
N ALA A 342 -9.42 19.42 -12.16
CA ALA A 342 -10.42 20.35 -11.64
C ALA A 342 -10.27 20.53 -10.12
N ASN A 343 -10.11 19.43 -9.38
CA ASN A 343 -9.87 19.46 -7.93
C ASN A 343 -8.60 20.24 -7.58
N MET A 344 -7.51 20.03 -8.31
CA MET A 344 -6.24 20.74 -8.10
C MET A 344 -6.42 22.27 -8.34
N LEU A 345 -7.09 22.67 -9.41
CA LEU A 345 -7.33 24.09 -9.71
C LEU A 345 -8.23 24.74 -8.66
N ILE A 346 -9.32 24.08 -8.28
CA ILE A 346 -10.23 24.57 -7.24
C ILE A 346 -9.48 24.72 -5.91
N THR A 347 -8.67 23.75 -5.52
CA THR A 347 -7.85 23.82 -4.30
C THR A 347 -6.91 25.01 -4.35
N GLY A 348 -6.22 25.25 -5.49
CA GLY A 348 -5.35 26.39 -5.65
C GLY A 348 -6.08 27.75 -5.49
N VAL A 349 -7.26 27.89 -6.09
CA VAL A 349 -8.10 29.10 -5.95
C VAL A 349 -8.54 29.30 -4.49
N VAL A 350 -8.96 28.24 -3.82
CA VAL A 350 -9.37 28.27 -2.41
C VAL A 350 -8.22 28.74 -1.51
N ILE A 351 -7.03 28.16 -1.67
CA ILE A 351 -5.84 28.54 -0.90
C ILE A 351 -5.51 30.02 -1.12
N LEU A 352 -5.48 30.48 -2.37
CA LEU A 352 -5.21 31.90 -2.68
C LEU A 352 -6.25 32.86 -2.09
N TRP A 353 -7.51 32.42 -2.01
CA TRP A 353 -8.56 33.22 -1.41
C TRP A 353 -8.42 33.33 0.11
N PHE A 354 -8.01 32.24 0.79
CA PHE A 354 -7.74 32.27 2.24
C PHE A 354 -6.44 33.02 2.61
N VAL A 355 -5.40 32.96 1.77
CA VAL A 355 -4.13 33.66 2.00
C VAL A 355 -4.28 35.18 1.81
N LYS A 356 -5.25 35.66 0.99
CA LYS A 356 -5.54 37.07 0.81
C LYS A 356 -6.40 37.70 1.91
N LYS A 357 -6.93 36.92 2.83
CA LYS A 357 -7.61 37.39 4.04
C LYS A 357 -6.70 37.35 5.23
#